data_fe8a3160bc1a2cbd8965c5a7df4a360a
#
_entry.id   fe8a3160bc1a2cbd8965c5a7df4a360a
#
_cell.length_a   1.000
_cell.length_b   1.000
_cell.length_c   1.000
_cell.angle_alpha   90.00
_cell.angle_beta   90.00
_cell.angle_gamma   90.00
#
_symmetry.space_group_name_H-M   'P 1'
#
loop_
_entity.id
_entity.type
_entity.pdbx_description
1 polymer ?
#
loop_
_entity_poly.entity_id
_entity_poly.type
_entity_poly.pdbx_seq_one_letter_code
_entity_poly.pdbx_strand_id
1 'polypeptide(L)'
;MKIVQTIVALALLAVTPAKGEGLDSLKICLQAGDSCMRQYNTFEALKHYQKAYDLAKKKSREKAVENLALPLKQLNKLPKEKQNEIIERLKHSAEQSAIVDCAVQMKLADCYYKRANYRQAAELLKNIPEDSLSHDTFRQLAYSYQKQGDVDSFIYWASQLVKRFPMDGEIVAALTLAFAQNEQPQVGLGYGLEYFAKDSTNILVNRAVADAYFLDRQFPQAAAAYDRLLQQGDSTFNTLYSAGMSYSRVDSLELAYKYLQLAFIVSGMKHYGCAYRLGVVCVDTQRYPEGLNYLSLAKELMLPDTTIMKAITLSEGEGYYLTHKYPEAIAAWKEHLLYNPSSVATYYNIANAYAYLLKDEEQGRAYYQQFVEKAAEVDKPTDKLTEMLEKAKEMLRIYDLREKFRAKPKK
;
A
#
# COMPACT_ATOMS: atom_id res chain seq x y z
N MET A 1 24.56 18.73 42.84
CA MET A 1 25.54 17.67 43.12
C MET A 1 25.03 16.23 42.90
N LYS A 2 23.86 15.84 43.44
CA LYS A 2 23.35 14.45 43.26
C LYS A 2 23.05 14.08 41.79
N ILE A 3 22.55 14.96 40.97
CA ILE A 3 22.17 14.67 39.55
C ILE A 3 23.44 14.42 38.69
N VAL A 4 24.53 15.19 38.89
CA VAL A 4 25.78 15.02 38.18
C VAL A 4 26.47 13.73 38.60
N GLN A 5 26.42 13.37 39.89
CA GLN A 5 26.96 12.10 40.39
C GLN A 5 26.14 10.91 39.86
N THR A 6 24.84 11.03 39.69
CA THR A 6 23.98 9.98 39.14
C THR A 6 24.24 9.77 37.65
N ILE A 7 24.44 10.84 36.87
CA ILE A 7 24.77 10.75 35.42
C ILE A 7 26.17 10.13 35.22
N VAL A 8 27.17 10.54 36.05
CA VAL A 8 28.51 9.99 36.01
C VAL A 8 28.56 8.53 36.52
N ALA A 9 27.74 8.20 37.52
CA ALA A 9 27.63 6.81 38.02
C ALA A 9 26.95 5.89 36.99
N LEU A 10 25.89 6.35 36.29
CA LEU A 10 25.23 5.61 35.20
C LEU A 10 26.15 5.45 33.99
N ALA A 11 27.03 6.41 33.70
CA ALA A 11 28.01 6.31 32.63
C ALA A 11 29.16 5.39 32.97
N LEU A 12 29.59 5.34 34.24
CA LEU A 12 30.69 4.49 34.72
C LEU A 12 30.29 3.01 34.92
N LEU A 13 29.01 2.72 35.18
CA LEU A 13 28.52 1.34 35.35
C LEU A 13 28.37 0.59 34.02
N ALA A 14 28.46 1.29 32.87
CA ALA A 14 28.31 0.69 31.54
C ALA A 14 29.63 0.38 30.82
N VAL A 15 30.82 0.65 31.44
CA VAL A 15 32.09 0.56 30.75
C VAL A 15 33.04 -0.34 31.52
N THR A 16 33.13 -1.62 31.14
CA THR A 16 34.33 -2.44 31.37
C THR A 16 35.24 -2.20 30.15
N PRO A 17 36.53 -1.78 30.36
CA PRO A 17 37.42 -1.51 29.24
C PRO A 17 37.89 -2.84 28.62
N ALA A 18 37.37 -3.14 27.42
CA ALA A 18 37.97 -4.13 26.55
C ALA A 18 39.06 -3.45 25.70
N LYS A 19 40.31 -3.66 26.05
CA LYS A 19 41.49 -3.13 25.34
C LYS A 19 41.56 -3.72 23.92
N GLY A 20 41.66 -2.87 22.90
CA GLY A 20 42.30 -3.18 21.61
C GLY A 20 41.46 -3.84 20.50
N GLU A 21 40.34 -4.48 20.78
CA GLU A 21 39.61 -5.29 19.78
C GLU A 21 38.56 -4.50 18.93
N GLY A 22 38.27 -3.27 19.29
CA GLY A 22 37.10 -2.60 18.77
C GLY A 22 37.20 -2.10 17.30
N LEU A 23 38.40 -1.74 16.81
CA LEU A 23 38.59 -1.18 15.47
C LEU A 23 38.63 -2.26 14.40
N ASP A 24 39.32 -3.36 14.68
CA ASP A 24 39.41 -4.50 13.78
C ASP A 24 38.05 -5.20 13.66
N SER A 25 37.34 -5.37 14.78
CA SER A 25 36.00 -5.98 14.80
C SER A 25 34.96 -5.18 14.00
N LEU A 26 34.96 -3.84 14.07
CA LEU A 26 34.09 -2.98 13.27
C LEU A 26 34.34 -3.13 11.76
N LYS A 27 35.64 -3.07 11.38
CA LYS A 27 36.07 -3.22 9.99
C LYS A 27 35.73 -4.60 9.43
N ILE A 28 35.97 -5.65 10.22
CA ILE A 28 35.60 -7.04 9.85
C ILE A 28 34.11 -7.17 9.63
N CYS A 29 33.26 -6.61 10.52
CA CYS A 29 31.80 -6.66 10.35
C CYS A 29 31.35 -5.91 9.09
N LEU A 30 31.92 -4.73 8.79
CA LEU A 30 31.60 -3.99 7.57
C LEU A 30 32.03 -4.77 6.32
N GLN A 31 33.22 -5.34 6.29
CA GLN A 31 33.69 -6.14 5.15
C GLN A 31 32.85 -7.38 4.92
N ALA A 32 32.46 -8.08 6.01
CA ALA A 32 31.55 -9.23 5.91
C ALA A 32 30.16 -8.83 5.39
N GLY A 33 29.59 -7.72 5.86
CA GLY A 33 28.36 -7.16 5.36
C GLY A 33 28.45 -6.81 3.86
N ASP A 34 29.51 -6.12 3.44
CA ASP A 34 29.76 -5.77 2.05
C ASP A 34 29.91 -7.02 1.15
N SER A 35 30.52 -8.09 1.65
CA SER A 35 30.64 -9.35 0.94
C SER A 35 29.28 -10.02 0.76
N CYS A 36 28.45 -10.07 1.81
CA CYS A 36 27.10 -10.60 1.74
C CYS A 36 26.21 -9.78 0.77
N MET A 37 26.34 -8.44 0.78
CA MET A 37 25.59 -7.58 -0.15
C MET A 37 25.96 -7.82 -1.61
N ARG A 38 27.25 -8.05 -1.91
CA ARG A 38 27.69 -8.42 -3.27
C ARG A 38 27.12 -9.75 -3.76
N GLN A 39 26.80 -10.65 -2.82
CA GLN A 39 26.16 -11.94 -3.08
C GLN A 39 24.63 -11.89 -3.01
N TYR A 40 24.05 -10.70 -2.94
CA TYR A 40 22.60 -10.47 -2.75
C TYR A 40 22.02 -11.11 -1.48
N ASN A 41 22.86 -11.53 -0.51
CA ASN A 41 22.42 -12.07 0.77
C ASN A 41 22.18 -10.94 1.78
N THR A 42 21.06 -10.23 1.59
CA THR A 42 20.68 -9.10 2.45
C THR A 42 20.36 -9.51 3.89
N PHE A 43 20.02 -10.78 4.12
CA PHE A 43 19.70 -11.28 5.47
C PHE A 43 20.95 -11.36 6.35
N GLU A 44 22.02 -11.96 5.85
CA GLU A 44 23.30 -12.03 6.58
C GLU A 44 23.99 -10.67 6.62
N ALA A 45 23.91 -9.89 5.53
CA ALA A 45 24.41 -8.51 5.50
C ALA A 45 23.82 -7.66 6.62
N LEU A 46 22.51 -7.76 6.86
CA LEU A 46 21.82 -7.04 7.92
C LEU A 46 22.42 -7.36 9.30
N LYS A 47 22.68 -8.63 9.60
CA LYS A 47 23.28 -9.04 10.89
C LYS A 47 24.67 -8.41 11.08
N HIS A 48 25.49 -8.43 10.03
CA HIS A 48 26.83 -7.85 10.07
C HIS A 48 26.80 -6.33 10.22
N TYR A 49 25.95 -5.63 9.47
CA TYR A 49 25.82 -4.18 9.57
C TYR A 49 25.20 -3.74 10.90
N GLN A 50 24.22 -4.49 11.43
CA GLN A 50 23.66 -4.22 12.76
C GLN A 50 24.74 -4.33 13.84
N LYS A 51 25.55 -5.39 13.80
CA LYS A 51 26.70 -5.57 14.72
C LYS A 51 27.71 -4.44 14.58
N ALA A 52 28.01 -4.01 13.35
CA ALA A 52 28.90 -2.88 13.09
C ALA A 52 28.35 -1.58 13.68
N TYR A 53 27.06 -1.32 13.52
CA TYR A 53 26.38 -0.15 14.07
C TYR A 53 26.41 -0.13 15.60
N ASP A 54 26.14 -1.27 16.24
CA ASP A 54 26.16 -1.39 17.70
C ASP A 54 27.57 -1.16 18.25
N LEU A 55 28.60 -1.70 17.58
CA LEU A 55 30.02 -1.45 17.93
C LEU A 55 30.43 0.01 17.77
N ALA A 56 30.02 0.67 16.67
CA ALA A 56 30.28 2.08 16.43
C ALA A 56 29.58 2.97 17.48
N LYS A 57 28.33 2.65 17.83
CA LYS A 57 27.57 3.34 18.88
C LYS A 57 28.20 3.19 20.26
N LYS A 58 28.67 1.99 20.59
CA LYS A 58 29.40 1.74 21.85
C LYS A 58 30.69 2.57 21.91
N LYS A 59 31.47 2.56 20.84
CA LYS A 59 32.74 3.31 20.75
C LYS A 59 32.53 4.84 20.85
N SER A 60 31.48 5.36 20.17
CA SER A 60 31.14 6.76 20.25
C SER A 60 30.76 7.19 21.68
N ARG A 61 30.00 6.33 22.41
CA ARG A 61 29.69 6.55 23.82
C ARG A 61 30.93 6.51 24.72
N GLU A 62 31.85 5.56 24.53
CA GLU A 62 33.09 5.45 25.28
C GLU A 62 33.95 6.71 25.10
N LYS A 63 34.10 7.19 23.85
CA LYS A 63 34.85 8.42 23.54
C LYS A 63 34.18 9.68 24.14
N ALA A 64 32.84 9.75 24.14
CA ALA A 64 32.12 10.83 24.77
C ALA A 64 32.34 10.85 26.30
N VAL A 65 32.34 9.68 26.96
CA VAL A 65 32.62 9.53 28.40
C VAL A 65 34.05 9.92 28.73
N GLU A 66 35.05 9.51 27.94
CA GLU A 66 36.46 9.92 28.10
C GLU A 66 36.62 11.43 27.98
N ASN A 67 36.01 12.05 26.97
CA ASN A 67 36.03 13.51 26.78
C ASN A 67 35.37 14.28 27.93
N LEU A 68 34.34 13.70 28.58
CA LEU A 68 33.67 14.27 29.74
C LEU A 68 34.48 14.12 31.05
N ALA A 69 35.21 13.00 31.21
CA ALA A 69 35.93 12.70 32.44
C ALA A 69 37.11 13.63 32.72
N LEU A 70 37.80 14.11 31.70
CA LEU A 70 38.93 15.05 31.81
C LEU A 70 38.48 16.45 32.32
N PRO A 71 37.49 17.10 31.77
CA PRO A 71 36.99 18.38 32.26
C PRO A 71 36.37 18.32 33.66
N LEU A 72 35.67 17.22 33.99
CA LEU A 72 35.04 17.06 35.31
C LEU A 72 36.04 17.05 36.47
N LYS A 73 37.25 16.54 36.27
CA LYS A 73 38.33 16.59 37.27
C LYS A 73 38.80 18.02 37.58
N GLN A 74 38.61 18.95 36.62
CA GLN A 74 39.00 20.35 36.78
C GLN A 74 37.83 21.24 37.21
N LEU A 75 36.58 20.80 36.99
CA LEU A 75 35.35 21.54 37.22
C LEU A 75 35.15 22.01 38.67
N ASN A 76 35.52 21.16 39.63
CA ASN A 76 35.38 21.44 41.06
C ASN A 76 36.30 22.57 41.57
N LYS A 77 37.25 23.04 40.72
CA LYS A 77 38.16 24.19 41.03
C LYS A 77 37.69 25.50 40.47
N LEU A 78 36.57 25.57 39.76
CA LEU A 78 36.04 26.75 39.05
C LEU A 78 34.84 27.36 39.76
N PRO A 79 34.59 28.68 39.59
CA PRO A 79 33.40 29.36 40.08
C PRO A 79 32.09 28.68 39.48
N LYS A 80 31.00 28.67 40.26
CA LYS A 80 29.73 28.00 39.88
C LYS A 80 29.19 28.41 38.51
N GLU A 81 29.30 29.65 38.13
CA GLU A 81 28.85 30.16 36.80
C GLU A 81 29.61 29.49 35.66
N LYS A 82 30.95 29.38 35.77
CA LYS A 82 31.75 28.66 34.75
C LYS A 82 31.53 27.15 34.76
N GLN A 83 31.16 26.58 35.92
CA GLN A 83 30.79 25.15 35.98
C GLN A 83 29.55 24.88 35.11
N ASN A 84 28.51 25.73 35.18
CA ASN A 84 27.31 25.55 34.41
C ASN A 84 27.55 25.71 32.90
N GLU A 85 28.34 26.71 32.50
CA GLU A 85 28.70 26.89 31.08
C GLU A 85 29.45 25.67 30.52
N ILE A 86 30.36 25.12 31.28
CA ILE A 86 31.15 23.93 30.88
C ILE A 86 30.23 22.70 30.83
N ILE A 87 29.31 22.54 31.79
CA ILE A 87 28.33 21.43 31.79
C ILE A 87 27.45 21.50 30.54
N GLU A 88 26.96 22.67 30.14
CA GLU A 88 26.14 22.81 28.92
C GLU A 88 26.97 22.53 27.65
N ARG A 89 28.21 23.02 27.57
CA ARG A 89 29.11 22.67 26.46
C ARG A 89 29.41 21.18 26.39
N LEU A 90 29.56 20.52 27.54
CA LEU A 90 29.80 19.06 27.63
C LEU A 90 28.58 18.25 27.23
N LYS A 91 27.36 18.69 27.62
CA LYS A 91 26.11 18.07 27.15
C LYS A 91 26.00 18.18 25.62
N HIS A 92 26.22 19.36 25.08
CA HIS A 92 26.19 19.59 23.65
C HIS A 92 27.26 18.77 22.90
N SER A 93 28.47 18.67 23.43
CA SER A 93 29.53 17.83 22.89
C SER A 93 29.21 16.34 22.99
N ALA A 94 28.54 15.88 24.05
CA ALA A 94 28.10 14.50 24.21
C ALA A 94 26.96 14.15 23.23
N GLU A 95 26.04 15.08 22.99
CA GLU A 95 25.01 14.95 21.95
C GLU A 95 25.64 14.88 20.55
N GLN A 96 26.64 15.72 20.25
CA GLN A 96 27.36 15.69 18.98
C GLN A 96 28.28 14.46 18.82
N SER A 97 28.88 13.94 19.88
CA SER A 97 29.74 12.75 19.81
C SER A 97 28.97 11.44 19.81
N ALA A 98 27.65 11.46 20.01
CA ALA A 98 26.78 10.30 19.78
C ALA A 98 26.57 10.01 18.28
N ILE A 99 27.23 10.74 17.39
CA ILE A 99 27.17 10.52 15.94
C ILE A 99 27.92 9.21 15.65
N VAL A 100 27.15 8.18 15.44
CA VAL A 100 27.66 6.95 14.78
C VAL A 100 28.18 7.39 13.41
N ASP A 101 29.34 6.85 13.00
CA ASP A 101 29.91 7.11 11.68
C ASP A 101 28.81 7.03 10.61
N CYS A 102 28.56 8.14 9.91
CA CYS A 102 27.50 8.24 8.90
C CYS A 102 27.61 7.13 7.85
N ALA A 103 28.85 6.69 7.52
CA ALA A 103 29.05 5.60 6.58
C ALA A 103 28.46 4.27 7.06
N VAL A 104 28.56 3.98 8.35
CA VAL A 104 27.95 2.77 8.95
C VAL A 104 26.43 2.86 8.95
N GLN A 105 25.89 4.05 9.27
CA GLN A 105 24.45 4.29 9.24
C GLN A 105 23.89 4.12 7.81
N MET A 106 24.55 4.69 6.80
CA MET A 106 24.14 4.58 5.40
C MET A 106 24.14 3.13 4.92
N LYS A 107 25.17 2.32 5.25
CA LYS A 107 25.22 0.90 4.88
C LYS A 107 24.11 0.07 5.53
N LEU A 108 23.82 0.33 6.79
CA LEU A 108 22.73 -0.34 7.49
C LEU A 108 21.37 0.08 6.90
N ALA A 109 21.18 1.36 6.63
CA ALA A 109 19.97 1.89 6.02
C ALA A 109 19.75 1.33 4.60
N ASP A 110 20.79 1.24 3.76
CA ASP A 110 20.72 0.60 2.43
C ASP A 110 20.27 -0.86 2.53
N CYS A 111 20.79 -1.59 3.51
CA CYS A 111 20.37 -2.97 3.75
C CYS A 111 18.88 -3.06 4.17
N TYR A 112 18.40 -2.19 5.06
CA TYR A 112 16.99 -2.12 5.42
C TYR A 112 16.12 -1.72 4.23
N TYR A 113 16.53 -0.75 3.42
CA TYR A 113 15.83 -0.31 2.23
C TYR A 113 15.64 -1.46 1.22
N LYS A 114 16.71 -2.20 0.90
CA LYS A 114 16.68 -3.36 0.01
C LYS A 114 15.83 -4.51 0.53
N ARG A 115 15.59 -4.57 1.83
CA ARG A 115 14.67 -5.52 2.47
C ARG A 115 13.24 -4.99 2.62
N ALA A 116 12.91 -3.88 1.97
CA ALA A 116 11.63 -3.18 2.08
C ALA A 116 11.26 -2.74 3.51
N ASN A 117 12.24 -2.66 4.42
CA ASN A 117 12.03 -2.12 5.75
C ASN A 117 12.28 -0.59 5.74
N TYR A 118 11.39 0.09 5.04
CA TYR A 118 11.52 1.52 4.75
C TYR A 118 11.50 2.40 6.00
N ARG A 119 10.74 2.00 7.02
CA ARG A 119 10.66 2.73 8.28
C ARG A 119 12.03 2.82 8.96
N GLN A 120 12.71 1.68 9.11
CA GLN A 120 14.04 1.65 9.76
C GLN A 120 15.11 2.32 8.91
N ALA A 121 15.02 2.20 7.58
CA ALA A 121 15.91 2.93 6.66
C ALA A 121 15.76 4.44 6.84
N ALA A 122 14.54 4.98 6.82
CA ALA A 122 14.28 6.41 7.01
C ALA A 122 14.74 6.91 8.39
N GLU A 123 14.47 6.16 9.47
CA GLU A 123 14.89 6.53 10.83
C GLU A 123 16.40 6.66 10.99
N LEU A 124 17.18 5.84 10.30
CA LEU A 124 18.63 5.95 10.27
C LEU A 124 19.09 7.15 9.46
N LEU A 125 18.52 7.36 8.27
CA LEU A 125 18.98 8.35 7.31
C LEU A 125 18.61 9.80 7.71
N LYS A 126 17.41 10.02 8.29
CA LYS A 126 16.95 11.36 8.69
C LYS A 126 17.85 12.04 9.74
N ASN A 127 18.63 11.26 10.49
CA ASN A 127 19.53 11.78 11.52
C ASN A 127 20.94 12.08 10.98
N ILE A 128 21.20 11.81 9.70
CA ILE A 128 22.47 12.15 9.04
C ILE A 128 22.39 13.56 8.53
N PRO A 129 23.40 14.41 8.74
CA PRO A 129 23.42 15.77 8.16
C PRO A 129 23.21 15.70 6.65
N GLU A 130 22.34 16.55 6.12
CA GLU A 130 21.96 16.55 4.69
C GLU A 130 23.19 16.65 3.78
N ASP A 131 24.18 17.46 4.14
CA ASP A 131 25.44 17.62 3.38
C ASP A 131 26.27 16.35 3.31
N SER A 132 26.08 15.42 4.25
CA SER A 132 26.76 14.13 4.29
C SER A 132 26.04 13.03 3.50
N LEU A 133 24.79 13.27 3.08
CA LEU A 133 24.04 12.32 2.27
C LEU A 133 24.54 12.35 0.82
N SER A 134 24.89 11.17 0.27
CA SER A 134 25.11 11.01 -1.15
C SER A 134 23.77 11.14 -1.92
N HIS A 135 23.83 11.38 -3.23
CA HIS A 135 22.64 11.42 -4.07
C HIS A 135 21.74 10.18 -3.88
N ASP A 136 22.31 8.97 -3.97
CA ASP A 136 21.57 7.72 -3.85
C ASP A 136 20.97 7.54 -2.44
N THR A 137 21.72 7.89 -1.40
CA THR A 137 21.26 7.77 -0.02
C THR A 137 20.13 8.75 0.26
N PHE A 138 20.22 9.94 -0.30
CA PHE A 138 19.17 10.97 -0.18
C PHE A 138 17.88 10.52 -0.92
N ARG A 139 18.02 9.91 -2.10
CA ARG A 139 16.90 9.30 -2.82
C ARG A 139 16.25 8.19 -1.99
N GLN A 140 17.06 7.31 -1.37
CA GLN A 140 16.56 6.25 -0.50
C GLN A 140 15.75 6.80 0.67
N LEU A 141 16.19 7.93 1.27
CA LEU A 141 15.45 8.59 2.34
C LEU A 141 14.07 9.08 1.86
N ALA A 142 14.04 9.83 0.76
CA ALA A 142 12.78 10.33 0.19
C ALA A 142 11.84 9.18 -0.19
N TYR A 143 12.31 8.20 -0.94
CA TYR A 143 11.51 7.05 -1.35
C TYR A 143 11.08 6.15 -0.18
N SER A 144 11.85 6.09 0.91
CA SER A 144 11.44 5.38 2.11
C SER A 144 10.16 5.94 2.69
N TYR A 145 9.99 7.26 2.72
CA TYR A 145 8.76 7.89 3.15
C TYR A 145 7.62 7.68 2.16
N GLN A 146 7.88 7.78 0.85
CA GLN A 146 6.89 7.49 -0.18
C GLN A 146 6.34 6.06 -0.05
N LYS A 147 7.22 5.06 0.16
CA LYS A 147 6.83 3.65 0.33
C LYS A 147 6.07 3.37 1.61
N GLN A 148 6.18 4.24 2.61
CA GLN A 148 5.38 4.20 3.84
C GLN A 148 4.02 4.89 3.70
N GLY A 149 3.79 5.62 2.60
CA GLY A 149 2.60 6.45 2.42
C GLY A 149 2.65 7.77 3.19
N ASP A 150 3.81 8.14 3.75
CA ASP A 150 4.02 9.44 4.41
C ASP A 150 4.34 10.49 3.36
N VAL A 151 3.29 11.07 2.80
CA VAL A 151 3.37 12.02 1.69
C VAL A 151 4.06 13.32 2.11
N ASP A 152 3.80 13.82 3.31
CA ASP A 152 4.37 15.09 3.79
C ASP A 152 5.89 14.99 3.96
N SER A 153 6.37 13.93 4.61
CA SER A 153 7.80 13.66 4.74
C SER A 153 8.45 13.39 3.39
N PHE A 154 7.78 12.70 2.48
CA PHE A 154 8.27 12.51 1.12
C PHE A 154 8.44 13.85 0.39
N ILE A 155 7.42 14.70 0.39
CA ILE A 155 7.48 16.03 -0.25
C ILE A 155 8.62 16.87 0.34
N TYR A 156 8.77 16.88 1.67
CA TYR A 156 9.87 17.59 2.32
C TYR A 156 11.23 17.12 1.82
N TRP A 157 11.53 15.84 1.94
CA TRP A 157 12.85 15.31 1.58
C TRP A 157 13.12 15.33 0.08
N ALA A 158 12.10 15.05 -0.75
CA ALA A 158 12.21 15.16 -2.19
C ALA A 158 12.47 16.62 -2.63
N SER A 159 11.83 17.60 -2.00
CA SER A 159 12.09 19.01 -2.29
C SER A 159 13.52 19.42 -1.93
N GLN A 160 14.08 18.96 -0.80
CA GLN A 160 15.49 19.20 -0.47
C GLN A 160 16.45 18.52 -1.47
N LEU A 161 16.10 17.29 -1.89
CA LEU A 161 16.88 16.57 -2.89
C LEU A 161 16.91 17.31 -4.24
N VAL A 162 15.75 17.78 -4.72
CA VAL A 162 15.66 18.53 -5.99
C VAL A 162 16.44 19.84 -5.95
N LYS A 163 16.45 20.55 -4.82
CA LYS A 163 17.28 21.77 -4.65
C LYS A 163 18.77 21.47 -4.88
N ARG A 164 19.24 20.33 -4.44
CA ARG A 164 20.65 19.93 -4.57
C ARG A 164 20.95 19.21 -5.90
N PHE A 165 19.99 18.46 -6.42
CA PHE A 165 20.10 17.66 -7.64
C PHE A 165 18.92 17.93 -8.59
N PRO A 166 18.85 19.12 -9.19
CA PRO A 166 17.67 19.57 -9.95
C PRO A 166 17.45 18.80 -11.26
N MET A 167 18.42 18.00 -11.69
CA MET A 167 18.33 17.18 -12.90
C MET A 167 18.03 15.69 -12.60
N ASP A 168 17.60 15.37 -11.38
CA ASP A 168 17.08 14.03 -11.08
C ASP A 168 15.62 13.93 -11.54
N GLY A 169 15.43 13.51 -12.79
CA GLY A 169 14.10 13.43 -13.40
C GLY A 169 13.12 12.48 -12.70
N GLU A 170 13.60 11.41 -12.08
CA GLU A 170 12.71 10.49 -11.35
C GLU A 170 12.11 11.15 -10.11
N ILE A 171 12.95 11.84 -9.31
CA ILE A 171 12.47 12.55 -8.13
C ILE A 171 11.62 13.75 -8.50
N VAL A 172 12.00 14.51 -9.54
CA VAL A 172 11.18 15.63 -10.01
C VAL A 172 9.82 15.15 -10.46
N ALA A 173 9.74 14.07 -11.23
CA ALA A 173 8.47 13.48 -11.65
C ALA A 173 7.61 13.03 -10.45
N ALA A 174 8.24 12.31 -9.51
CA ALA A 174 7.55 11.83 -8.30
C ALA A 174 7.06 12.98 -7.42
N LEU A 175 7.86 14.04 -7.25
CA LEU A 175 7.52 15.23 -6.48
C LEU A 175 6.40 16.04 -7.15
N THR A 176 6.46 16.22 -8.47
CA THR A 176 5.43 16.89 -9.27
C THR A 176 4.07 16.20 -9.06
N LEU A 177 4.06 14.87 -9.16
CA LEU A 177 2.84 14.10 -9.00
C LEU A 177 2.35 14.08 -7.55
N ALA A 178 3.25 14.00 -6.57
CA ALA A 178 2.88 14.03 -5.15
C ALA A 178 2.18 15.34 -4.76
N PHE A 179 2.71 16.49 -5.21
CA PHE A 179 2.05 17.77 -5.01
C PHE A 179 0.68 17.83 -5.72
N ALA A 180 0.60 17.34 -6.96
CA ALA A 180 -0.65 17.35 -7.72
C ALA A 180 -1.75 16.49 -7.07
N GLN A 181 -1.38 15.34 -6.50
CA GLN A 181 -2.28 14.44 -5.79
C GLN A 181 -2.66 14.96 -4.39
N ASN A 182 -1.81 15.80 -3.79
CA ASN A 182 -2.03 16.43 -2.49
C ASN A 182 -2.65 17.83 -2.61
N GLU A 183 -3.51 18.02 -3.60
CA GLU A 183 -4.28 19.26 -3.83
C GLU A 183 -3.42 20.54 -4.06
N GLN A 184 -2.16 20.38 -4.46
CA GLN A 184 -1.23 21.47 -4.78
C GLN A 184 -0.61 21.34 -6.19
N PRO A 185 -1.43 21.12 -7.25
CA PRO A 185 -0.92 20.81 -8.58
C PRO A 185 -0.04 21.92 -9.16
N GLN A 186 -0.32 23.20 -8.84
CA GLN A 186 0.46 24.33 -9.36
C GLN A 186 1.87 24.36 -8.80
N VAL A 187 2.06 23.95 -7.52
CA VAL A 187 3.40 23.82 -6.93
C VAL A 187 4.16 22.69 -7.62
N GLY A 188 3.52 21.55 -7.83
CA GLY A 188 4.08 20.42 -8.56
C GLY A 188 4.47 20.80 -9.99
N LEU A 189 3.58 21.49 -10.71
CA LEU A 189 3.86 22.02 -12.05
C LEU A 189 5.10 22.92 -12.08
N GLY A 190 5.34 23.72 -11.04
CA GLY A 190 6.54 24.54 -10.93
C GLY A 190 7.83 23.70 -11.06
N TYR A 191 7.94 22.61 -10.29
CA TYR A 191 9.08 21.68 -10.35
C TYR A 191 9.20 20.99 -11.71
N GLY A 192 8.09 20.44 -12.22
CA GLY A 192 8.09 19.71 -13.49
C GLY A 192 8.44 20.60 -14.69
N LEU A 193 7.89 21.82 -14.75
CA LEU A 193 8.15 22.78 -15.84
C LEU A 193 9.56 23.37 -15.77
N GLU A 194 10.11 23.59 -14.57
CA GLU A 194 11.51 24.01 -14.43
C GLU A 194 12.48 22.96 -14.99
N TYR A 195 12.22 21.68 -14.71
CA TYR A 195 12.98 20.57 -15.31
C TYR A 195 12.77 20.50 -16.83
N PHE A 196 11.51 20.56 -17.28
CA PHE A 196 11.16 20.49 -18.70
C PHE A 196 11.85 21.59 -19.54
N ALA A 197 12.04 22.79 -18.98
CA ALA A 197 12.77 23.87 -19.66
C ALA A 197 14.25 23.54 -19.92
N LYS A 198 14.83 22.63 -19.13
CA LYS A 198 16.23 22.18 -19.25
C LYS A 198 16.38 20.90 -20.05
N ASP A 199 15.44 19.97 -19.87
CA ASP A 199 15.36 18.69 -20.60
C ASP A 199 13.88 18.34 -20.89
N SER A 200 13.47 18.62 -22.13
CA SER A 200 12.12 18.32 -22.62
C SER A 200 11.93 16.86 -23.09
N THR A 201 12.99 16.05 -23.03
CA THR A 201 12.97 14.67 -23.57
C THR A 201 12.63 13.63 -22.50
N ASN A 202 12.68 13.98 -21.22
CA ASN A 202 12.44 13.05 -20.13
C ASN A 202 10.96 12.67 -20.02
N ILE A 203 10.64 11.45 -20.43
CA ILE A 203 9.26 10.92 -20.49
C ILE A 203 8.61 10.89 -19.11
N LEU A 204 9.35 10.59 -18.03
CA LEU A 204 8.79 10.51 -16.68
C LEU A 204 8.31 11.89 -16.20
N VAL A 205 9.14 12.92 -16.39
CA VAL A 205 8.78 14.30 -16.01
C VAL A 205 7.64 14.80 -16.91
N ASN A 206 7.71 14.56 -18.21
CA ASN A 206 6.68 14.96 -19.16
C ASN A 206 5.31 14.36 -18.80
N ARG A 207 5.29 13.09 -18.37
CA ARG A 207 4.07 12.42 -17.91
C ARG A 207 3.57 13.05 -16.60
N ALA A 208 4.45 13.28 -15.63
CA ALA A 208 4.06 13.91 -14.36
C ALA A 208 3.49 15.33 -14.57
N VAL A 209 4.05 16.10 -15.52
CA VAL A 209 3.53 17.42 -15.91
C VAL A 209 2.15 17.30 -16.58
N ALA A 210 1.97 16.34 -17.48
CA ALA A 210 0.67 16.12 -18.13
C ALA A 210 -0.41 15.72 -17.11
N ASP A 211 -0.08 14.79 -16.21
CA ASP A 211 -0.97 14.35 -15.13
C ASP A 211 -1.29 15.50 -14.16
N ALA A 212 -0.31 16.34 -13.82
CA ALA A 212 -0.51 17.50 -12.97
C ALA A 212 -1.44 18.55 -13.63
N TYR A 213 -1.28 18.84 -14.93
CA TYR A 213 -2.24 19.67 -15.68
C TYR A 213 -3.64 19.09 -15.67
N PHE A 214 -3.76 17.75 -15.83
CA PHE A 214 -5.06 17.08 -15.81
C PHE A 214 -5.74 17.19 -14.44
N LEU A 215 -4.99 16.97 -13.35
CA LEU A 215 -5.49 17.09 -11.97
C LEU A 215 -5.86 18.53 -11.63
N ASP A 216 -5.12 19.52 -12.15
CA ASP A 216 -5.42 20.96 -12.02
C ASP A 216 -6.57 21.41 -12.94
N ARG A 217 -7.19 20.49 -13.69
CA ARG A 217 -8.26 20.74 -14.65
C ARG A 217 -7.86 21.70 -15.80
N GLN A 218 -6.58 21.87 -16.04
CA GLN A 218 -6.06 22.60 -17.20
C GLN A 218 -6.07 21.68 -18.42
N PHE A 219 -7.25 21.25 -18.86
CA PHE A 219 -7.43 20.22 -19.89
C PHE A 219 -6.78 20.55 -21.24
N PRO A 220 -6.79 21.80 -21.73
CA PRO A 220 -6.07 22.13 -22.96
C PRO A 220 -4.57 21.89 -22.87
N GLN A 221 -3.94 22.30 -21.75
CA GLN A 221 -2.53 22.08 -21.48
C GLN A 221 -2.21 20.60 -21.30
N ALA A 222 -3.09 19.88 -20.59
CA ALA A 222 -2.98 18.42 -20.41
C ALA A 222 -3.02 17.70 -21.76
N ALA A 223 -3.98 17.98 -22.61
CA ALA A 223 -4.09 17.41 -23.97
C ALA A 223 -2.81 17.63 -24.80
N ALA A 224 -2.31 18.87 -24.83
CA ALA A 224 -1.08 19.20 -25.54
C ALA A 224 0.16 18.49 -24.93
N ALA A 225 0.19 18.28 -23.61
CA ALA A 225 1.27 17.57 -22.95
C ALA A 225 1.22 16.05 -23.25
N TYR A 226 0.03 15.45 -23.26
CA TYR A 226 -0.14 14.05 -23.67
C TYR A 226 0.18 13.82 -25.14
N ASP A 227 -0.15 14.74 -26.03
CA ASP A 227 0.24 14.65 -27.44
C ASP A 227 1.77 14.63 -27.61
N ARG A 228 2.50 15.44 -26.86
CA ARG A 228 3.96 15.37 -26.88
C ARG A 228 4.49 14.03 -26.41
N LEU A 229 3.89 13.43 -25.36
CA LEU A 229 4.25 12.09 -24.89
C LEU A 229 4.01 11.03 -25.97
N LEU A 230 2.87 11.09 -26.66
CA LEU A 230 2.54 10.19 -27.76
C LEU A 230 3.54 10.34 -28.94
N GLN A 231 3.94 11.57 -29.26
CA GLN A 231 4.98 11.85 -30.26
C GLN A 231 6.36 11.31 -29.85
N GLN A 232 6.65 11.27 -28.54
CA GLN A 232 7.86 10.66 -27.97
C GLN A 232 7.79 9.12 -27.94
N GLY A 233 6.66 8.51 -28.35
CA GLY A 233 6.46 7.06 -28.40
C GLY A 233 5.83 6.47 -27.12
N ASP A 234 5.42 7.29 -26.15
CA ASP A 234 4.71 6.80 -24.95
C ASP A 234 3.24 6.50 -25.28
N SER A 235 2.97 5.30 -25.77
CA SER A 235 1.62 4.79 -26.07
C SER A 235 1.07 3.85 -24.99
N THR A 236 1.44 4.07 -23.73
CA THR A 236 0.90 3.29 -22.61
C THR A 236 -0.59 3.54 -22.43
N PHE A 237 -1.29 2.57 -21.80
CA PHE A 237 -2.71 2.70 -21.49
C PHE A 237 -3.02 4.02 -20.78
N ASN A 238 -2.25 4.38 -19.75
CA ASN A 238 -2.50 5.59 -18.96
C ASN A 238 -2.38 6.85 -19.80
N THR A 239 -1.34 6.96 -20.63
CA THR A 239 -1.14 8.11 -21.50
C THR A 239 -2.26 8.26 -22.53
N LEU A 240 -2.65 7.18 -23.19
CA LEU A 240 -3.75 7.17 -24.16
C LEU A 240 -5.10 7.49 -23.50
N TYR A 241 -5.39 6.88 -22.36
CA TYR A 241 -6.63 7.09 -21.63
C TYR A 241 -6.75 8.54 -21.14
N SER A 242 -5.69 9.07 -20.53
CA SER A 242 -5.68 10.45 -20.03
C SER A 242 -5.70 11.48 -21.16
N ALA A 243 -5.06 11.20 -22.30
CA ALA A 243 -5.19 12.02 -23.51
C ALA A 243 -6.65 12.06 -23.98
N GLY A 244 -7.29 10.90 -24.13
CA GLY A 244 -8.68 10.81 -24.54
C GLY A 244 -9.62 11.52 -23.58
N MET A 245 -9.38 11.39 -22.28
CA MET A 245 -10.14 12.12 -21.25
C MET A 245 -9.94 13.63 -21.34
N SER A 246 -8.72 14.10 -21.58
CA SER A 246 -8.40 15.52 -21.74
C SER A 246 -9.11 16.10 -22.96
N TYR A 247 -9.07 15.40 -24.10
CA TYR A 247 -9.76 15.81 -25.32
C TYR A 247 -11.29 15.82 -25.16
N SER A 248 -11.86 14.88 -24.42
CA SER A 248 -13.30 14.89 -24.11
C SER A 248 -13.69 16.13 -23.28
N ARG A 249 -12.78 16.67 -22.46
CA ARG A 249 -13.02 17.88 -21.65
C ARG A 249 -12.89 19.18 -22.41
N VAL A 250 -12.19 19.18 -23.53
CA VAL A 250 -12.04 20.34 -24.41
C VAL A 250 -12.92 20.26 -25.67
N ASP A 251 -13.92 19.39 -25.63
CA ASP A 251 -14.92 19.16 -26.69
C ASP A 251 -14.31 18.72 -28.05
N SER A 252 -13.10 18.17 -28.03
CA SER A 252 -12.47 17.58 -29.19
C SER A 252 -12.80 16.09 -29.30
N LEU A 253 -14.08 15.79 -29.51
CA LEU A 253 -14.67 14.47 -29.34
C LEU A 253 -14.10 13.40 -30.31
N GLU A 254 -13.68 13.77 -31.52
CA GLU A 254 -13.05 12.85 -32.47
C GLU A 254 -11.65 12.38 -31.98
N LEU A 255 -10.87 13.29 -31.40
CA LEU A 255 -9.58 12.92 -30.80
C LEU A 255 -9.79 12.13 -29.51
N ALA A 256 -10.80 12.50 -28.71
CA ALA A 256 -11.17 11.73 -27.53
C ALA A 256 -11.56 10.28 -27.91
N TYR A 257 -12.39 10.09 -28.91
CA TYR A 257 -12.75 8.77 -29.42
C TYR A 257 -11.52 7.97 -29.85
N LYS A 258 -10.67 8.58 -30.71
CA LYS A 258 -9.43 7.94 -31.21
C LYS A 258 -8.55 7.43 -30.07
N TYR A 259 -8.23 8.28 -29.10
CA TYR A 259 -7.30 7.90 -28.04
C TYR A 259 -7.93 6.96 -27.02
N LEU A 260 -9.21 7.10 -26.69
CA LEU A 260 -9.92 6.15 -25.83
C LEU A 260 -10.03 4.76 -26.52
N GLN A 261 -10.25 4.72 -27.84
CA GLN A 261 -10.28 3.46 -28.57
C GLN A 261 -8.92 2.75 -28.52
N LEU A 262 -7.82 3.48 -28.76
CA LEU A 262 -6.48 2.93 -28.64
C LEU A 262 -6.20 2.46 -27.19
N ALA A 263 -6.58 3.23 -26.19
CA ALA A 263 -6.45 2.84 -24.80
C ALA A 263 -7.23 1.55 -24.51
N PHE A 264 -8.45 1.44 -25.03
CA PHE A 264 -9.28 0.25 -24.84
C PHE A 264 -8.64 -1.00 -25.46
N ILE A 265 -8.07 -0.87 -26.68
CA ILE A 265 -7.33 -1.95 -27.35
C ILE A 265 -6.10 -2.36 -26.51
N VAL A 266 -5.29 -1.39 -26.07
CA VAL A 266 -4.08 -1.65 -25.25
C VAL A 266 -4.43 -2.32 -23.91
N SER A 267 -5.60 -2.04 -23.35
CA SER A 267 -6.11 -2.73 -22.14
C SER A 267 -6.60 -4.16 -22.40
N GLY A 268 -6.48 -4.68 -23.61
CA GLY A 268 -7.05 -5.96 -24.03
C GLY A 268 -8.57 -5.96 -24.02
N MET A 269 -9.19 -4.80 -24.20
CA MET A 269 -10.66 -4.58 -24.21
C MET A 269 -11.36 -5.00 -22.90
N LYS A 270 -10.63 -4.89 -21.77
CA LYS A 270 -11.13 -5.33 -20.45
C LYS A 270 -11.32 -4.20 -19.44
N HIS A 271 -10.97 -2.97 -19.80
CA HIS A 271 -11.06 -1.84 -18.88
C HIS A 271 -12.46 -1.19 -18.95
N TYR A 272 -13.32 -1.49 -17.98
CA TYR A 272 -14.70 -1.00 -17.94
C TYR A 272 -14.82 0.52 -18.03
N GLY A 273 -13.94 1.28 -17.33
CA GLY A 273 -13.96 2.74 -17.35
C GLY A 273 -13.65 3.32 -18.73
N CYS A 274 -12.78 2.65 -19.51
CA CYS A 274 -12.50 3.04 -20.90
C CYS A 274 -13.71 2.76 -21.81
N ALA A 275 -14.32 1.58 -21.70
CA ALA A 275 -15.55 1.25 -22.42
C ALA A 275 -16.67 2.25 -22.10
N TYR A 276 -16.86 2.60 -20.84
CA TYR A 276 -17.84 3.61 -20.43
C TYR A 276 -17.58 4.97 -21.10
N ARG A 277 -16.33 5.46 -21.08
CA ARG A 277 -15.97 6.75 -21.67
C ARG A 277 -16.12 6.76 -23.19
N LEU A 278 -15.75 5.66 -23.86
CA LEU A 278 -16.01 5.47 -25.29
C LEU A 278 -17.52 5.55 -25.59
N GLY A 279 -18.31 4.84 -24.79
CA GLY A 279 -19.77 4.87 -24.95
C GLY A 279 -20.33 6.28 -24.84
N VAL A 280 -19.89 7.07 -23.86
CA VAL A 280 -20.32 8.48 -23.69
C VAL A 280 -19.90 9.31 -24.91
N VAL A 281 -18.64 9.25 -25.33
CA VAL A 281 -18.12 10.02 -26.48
C VAL A 281 -18.87 9.62 -27.77
N CYS A 282 -19.18 8.33 -27.97
CA CYS A 282 -19.96 7.87 -29.11
C CYS A 282 -21.40 8.45 -29.10
N VAL A 283 -22.03 8.52 -27.93
CA VAL A 283 -23.35 9.14 -27.79
C VAL A 283 -23.29 10.63 -28.10
N ASP A 284 -22.30 11.35 -27.58
CA ASP A 284 -22.09 12.78 -27.81
C ASP A 284 -21.81 13.10 -29.31
N THR A 285 -21.19 12.15 -30.03
CA THR A 285 -20.90 12.24 -31.47
C THR A 285 -21.98 11.60 -32.35
N GLN A 286 -23.16 11.29 -31.79
CA GLN A 286 -24.35 10.71 -32.49
C GLN A 286 -24.10 9.31 -33.06
N ARG A 287 -23.03 8.60 -32.62
CA ARG A 287 -22.75 7.19 -32.97
C ARG A 287 -23.52 6.27 -32.04
N TYR A 288 -24.84 6.44 -31.94
CA TYR A 288 -25.70 5.80 -30.94
C TYR A 288 -25.58 4.27 -30.86
N PRO A 289 -25.61 3.51 -31.98
CA PRO A 289 -25.52 2.05 -31.89
C PRO A 289 -24.19 1.60 -31.29
N GLU A 290 -23.09 2.22 -31.69
CA GLU A 290 -21.75 1.92 -31.17
C GLU A 290 -21.62 2.34 -29.70
N GLY A 291 -22.13 3.52 -29.33
CA GLY A 291 -22.12 4.02 -27.98
C GLY A 291 -22.89 3.10 -27.01
N LEU A 292 -24.07 2.63 -27.42
CA LEU A 292 -24.86 1.68 -26.63
C LEU A 292 -24.14 0.34 -26.45
N ASN A 293 -23.44 -0.14 -27.48
CA ASN A 293 -22.63 -1.34 -27.37
C ASN A 293 -21.49 -1.18 -26.35
N TYR A 294 -20.74 -0.06 -26.38
CA TYR A 294 -19.69 0.21 -25.40
C TYR A 294 -20.25 0.37 -23.99
N LEU A 295 -21.40 1.01 -23.82
CA LEU A 295 -22.07 1.14 -22.51
C LEU A 295 -22.54 -0.22 -21.98
N SER A 296 -23.08 -1.09 -22.84
CA SER A 296 -23.43 -2.46 -22.46
C SER A 296 -22.20 -3.26 -22.05
N LEU A 297 -21.13 -3.19 -22.84
CA LEU A 297 -19.86 -3.83 -22.52
C LEU A 297 -19.26 -3.32 -21.22
N ALA A 298 -19.34 -2.02 -20.95
CA ALA A 298 -18.88 -1.46 -19.67
C ALA A 298 -19.63 -2.06 -18.49
N LYS A 299 -20.96 -2.25 -18.61
CA LYS A 299 -21.77 -2.94 -17.60
C LYS A 299 -21.34 -4.38 -17.41
N GLU A 300 -21.11 -5.13 -18.48
CA GLU A 300 -20.65 -6.51 -18.42
C GLU A 300 -19.27 -6.62 -17.74
N LEU A 301 -18.33 -5.72 -18.09
CA LEU A 301 -17.00 -5.67 -17.49
C LEU A 301 -16.99 -5.23 -16.01
N MET A 302 -18.05 -4.56 -15.56
CA MET A 302 -18.23 -4.20 -14.14
C MET A 302 -18.84 -5.31 -13.32
N LEU A 303 -19.46 -6.32 -13.94
CA LEU A 303 -20.01 -7.45 -13.21
C LEU A 303 -18.87 -8.24 -12.58
N PRO A 304 -18.97 -8.61 -11.32
CA PRO A 304 -17.99 -9.45 -10.69
C PRO A 304 -17.93 -10.82 -11.40
N ASP A 305 -16.75 -11.42 -11.44
CA ASP A 305 -16.58 -12.79 -11.94
C ASP A 305 -17.47 -13.72 -11.14
N THR A 306 -18.53 -14.23 -11.79
CA THR A 306 -19.54 -15.07 -11.12
C THR A 306 -18.93 -16.35 -10.57
N THR A 307 -17.84 -16.87 -11.16
CA THR A 307 -17.14 -18.06 -10.67
C THR A 307 -16.45 -17.77 -9.33
N ILE A 308 -15.78 -16.64 -9.26
CA ILE A 308 -15.12 -16.18 -8.03
C ILE A 308 -16.17 -15.84 -6.98
N MET A 309 -17.24 -15.13 -7.35
CA MET A 309 -18.30 -14.77 -6.42
C MET A 309 -19.02 -16.00 -5.84
N LYS A 310 -19.25 -17.04 -6.65
CA LYS A 310 -19.75 -18.34 -6.15
C LYS A 310 -18.85 -18.94 -5.07
N ALA A 311 -17.54 -18.90 -5.28
CA ALA A 311 -16.59 -19.43 -4.30
C ALA A 311 -16.55 -18.59 -3.01
N ILE A 312 -16.48 -17.26 -3.14
CA ILE A 312 -16.44 -16.34 -2.00
C ILE A 312 -17.68 -16.49 -1.15
N THR A 313 -18.86 -16.31 -1.72
CA THR A 313 -20.14 -16.33 -0.98
C THR A 313 -20.44 -17.66 -0.33
N LEU A 314 -20.03 -18.77 -0.96
CA LEU A 314 -20.13 -20.09 -0.33
C LEU A 314 -19.22 -20.20 0.89
N SER A 315 -17.94 -19.80 0.75
CA SER A 315 -16.96 -19.86 1.84
C SER A 315 -17.31 -18.91 2.98
N GLU A 316 -17.87 -17.72 2.69
CA GLU A 316 -18.37 -16.80 3.71
C GLU A 316 -19.52 -17.44 4.50
N GLY A 317 -20.48 -18.06 3.81
CA GLY A 317 -21.58 -18.74 4.46
C GLY A 317 -21.11 -19.89 5.38
N GLU A 318 -20.15 -20.67 4.94
CA GLU A 318 -19.52 -21.71 5.76
C GLU A 318 -18.75 -21.13 6.95
N GLY A 319 -17.97 -20.06 6.75
CA GLY A 319 -17.23 -19.37 7.80
C GLY A 319 -18.14 -18.78 8.87
N TYR A 320 -19.22 -18.11 8.48
CA TYR A 320 -20.21 -17.61 9.43
C TYR A 320 -20.93 -18.73 10.16
N TYR A 321 -21.28 -19.82 9.48
CA TYR A 321 -21.90 -21.00 10.11
C TYR A 321 -20.99 -21.62 11.18
N LEU A 322 -19.72 -21.82 10.89
CA LEU A 322 -18.74 -22.39 11.82
C LEU A 322 -18.46 -21.49 13.02
N THR A 323 -18.66 -20.16 12.86
CA THR A 323 -18.54 -19.18 13.95
C THR A 323 -19.86 -18.88 14.68
N HIS A 324 -20.90 -19.70 14.42
CA HIS A 324 -22.25 -19.61 15.00
C HIS A 324 -22.99 -18.29 14.69
N LYS A 325 -22.59 -17.59 13.64
CA LYS A 325 -23.26 -16.39 13.12
C LYS A 325 -24.29 -16.80 12.06
N TYR A 326 -25.38 -17.43 12.50
CA TYR A 326 -26.34 -18.09 11.61
C TYR A 326 -27.11 -17.12 10.70
N PRO A 327 -27.57 -15.96 11.15
CA PRO A 327 -28.20 -14.98 10.26
C PRO A 327 -27.27 -14.52 9.13
N GLU A 328 -25.98 -14.25 9.44
CA GLU A 328 -24.97 -13.85 8.47
C GLU A 328 -24.63 -15.00 7.51
N ALA A 329 -24.57 -16.25 7.99
CA ALA A 329 -24.41 -17.44 7.14
C ALA A 329 -25.54 -17.58 6.13
N ILE A 330 -26.79 -17.42 6.57
CA ILE A 330 -27.96 -17.45 5.70
C ILE A 330 -27.91 -16.32 4.67
N ALA A 331 -27.52 -15.11 5.05
CA ALA A 331 -27.39 -13.97 4.14
C ALA A 331 -26.35 -14.27 3.03
N ALA A 332 -25.17 -14.78 3.40
CA ALA A 332 -24.13 -15.15 2.45
C ALA A 332 -24.56 -16.31 1.53
N TRP A 333 -25.23 -17.33 2.07
CA TRP A 333 -25.78 -18.42 1.25
C TRP A 333 -26.91 -17.98 0.32
N LYS A 334 -27.74 -17.02 0.71
CA LYS A 334 -28.73 -16.39 -0.19
C LYS A 334 -28.05 -15.62 -1.30
N GLU A 335 -26.99 -14.90 -0.99
CA GLU A 335 -26.16 -14.22 -2.00
C GLU A 335 -25.50 -15.24 -2.94
N HIS A 336 -24.98 -16.37 -2.42
CA HIS A 336 -24.47 -17.45 -3.24
C HIS A 336 -25.50 -17.93 -4.27
N LEU A 337 -26.76 -18.05 -3.89
CA LEU A 337 -27.81 -18.49 -4.79
C LEU A 337 -28.13 -17.47 -5.92
N LEU A 338 -27.78 -16.18 -5.76
CA LEU A 338 -27.88 -15.21 -6.86
C LEU A 338 -26.86 -15.52 -7.97
N TYR A 339 -25.66 -16.00 -7.59
CA TYR A 339 -24.60 -16.37 -8.53
C TYR A 339 -24.66 -17.84 -8.96
N ASN A 340 -25.27 -18.70 -8.16
CA ASN A 340 -25.39 -20.14 -8.39
C ASN A 340 -26.78 -20.67 -8.02
N PRO A 341 -27.82 -20.36 -8.80
CA PRO A 341 -29.19 -20.80 -8.50
C PRO A 341 -29.39 -22.33 -8.50
N SER A 342 -28.46 -23.08 -9.11
CA SER A 342 -28.50 -24.55 -9.15
C SER A 342 -27.78 -25.23 -7.98
N SER A 343 -27.30 -24.47 -6.99
CA SER A 343 -26.60 -25.03 -5.83
C SER A 343 -27.55 -25.70 -4.85
N VAL A 344 -27.95 -26.95 -5.17
CA VAL A 344 -28.94 -27.71 -4.41
C VAL A 344 -28.58 -27.81 -2.92
N ALA A 345 -27.30 -28.07 -2.59
CA ALA A 345 -26.83 -28.19 -1.21
C ALA A 345 -27.05 -26.90 -0.40
N THR A 346 -26.95 -25.75 -1.05
CA THR A 346 -27.11 -24.45 -0.37
C THR A 346 -28.54 -24.23 0.09
N TYR A 347 -29.54 -24.61 -0.70
CA TYR A 347 -30.95 -24.57 -0.25
C TYR A 347 -31.17 -25.41 1.00
N TYR A 348 -30.58 -26.63 1.04
CA TYR A 348 -30.67 -27.50 2.21
C TYR A 348 -29.98 -26.90 3.44
N ASN A 349 -28.80 -26.30 3.27
CA ASN A 349 -28.09 -25.64 4.37
C ASN A 349 -28.90 -24.47 4.96
N ILE A 350 -29.49 -23.64 4.11
CA ILE A 350 -30.37 -22.54 4.55
C ILE A 350 -31.59 -23.11 5.28
N ALA A 351 -32.24 -24.16 4.72
CA ALA A 351 -33.39 -24.80 5.35
C ALA A 351 -33.06 -25.29 6.75
N ASN A 352 -31.95 -26.03 6.90
CA ASN A 352 -31.47 -26.51 8.21
C ASN A 352 -31.17 -25.37 9.18
N ALA A 353 -30.53 -24.31 8.72
CA ALA A 353 -30.21 -23.16 9.56
C ALA A 353 -31.47 -22.49 10.11
N TYR A 354 -32.47 -22.28 9.29
CA TYR A 354 -33.76 -21.79 9.75
C TYR A 354 -34.49 -22.77 10.69
N ALA A 355 -34.57 -24.05 10.30
CA ALA A 355 -35.36 -25.05 11.04
C ALA A 355 -34.75 -25.34 12.44
N TYR A 356 -33.45 -25.58 12.51
CA TYR A 356 -32.81 -26.09 13.72
C TYR A 356 -32.12 -25.00 14.57
N LEU A 357 -31.55 -23.99 13.91
CA LEU A 357 -30.70 -23.01 14.59
C LEU A 357 -31.47 -21.73 14.96
N LEU A 358 -32.25 -21.19 14.01
CA LEU A 358 -33.08 -20.02 14.23
C LEU A 358 -34.51 -20.36 14.69
N LYS A 359 -34.92 -21.63 14.56
CA LYS A 359 -36.25 -22.16 14.91
C LYS A 359 -37.40 -21.42 14.16
N ASP A 360 -37.12 -20.97 12.95
CA ASP A 360 -38.07 -20.37 12.03
C ASP A 360 -38.66 -21.45 11.14
N GLU A 361 -39.81 -22.02 11.58
CA GLU A 361 -40.47 -23.13 10.85
C GLU A 361 -40.99 -22.70 9.47
N GLU A 362 -41.40 -21.44 9.30
CA GLU A 362 -41.95 -20.93 8.05
C GLU A 362 -40.87 -20.84 6.98
N GLN A 363 -39.76 -20.15 7.29
CA GLN A 363 -38.64 -20.06 6.38
C GLN A 363 -37.97 -21.42 6.14
N GLY A 364 -37.79 -22.23 7.17
CA GLY A 364 -37.26 -23.59 7.06
C GLY A 364 -38.07 -24.44 6.09
N ARG A 365 -39.42 -24.42 6.19
CA ARG A 365 -40.32 -25.10 5.27
C ARG A 365 -40.16 -24.61 3.83
N ALA A 366 -40.16 -23.29 3.62
CA ALA A 366 -40.05 -22.72 2.28
C ALA A 366 -38.75 -23.14 1.59
N TYR A 367 -37.61 -23.14 2.30
CA TYR A 367 -36.32 -23.56 1.73
C TYR A 367 -36.21 -25.10 1.56
N TYR A 368 -36.84 -25.92 2.40
CA TYR A 368 -36.92 -27.35 2.13
C TYR A 368 -37.75 -27.67 0.90
N GLN A 369 -38.85 -26.95 0.63
CA GLN A 369 -39.63 -27.09 -0.60
C GLN A 369 -38.78 -26.75 -1.84
N GLN A 370 -38.09 -25.60 -1.82
CA GLN A 370 -37.17 -25.22 -2.90
C GLN A 370 -36.04 -26.23 -3.09
N PHE A 371 -35.50 -26.78 -2.01
CA PHE A 371 -34.50 -27.84 -2.07
C PHE A 371 -35.05 -29.09 -2.78
N VAL A 372 -36.24 -29.57 -2.41
CA VAL A 372 -36.86 -30.75 -3.01
C VAL A 372 -37.13 -30.52 -4.51
N GLU A 373 -37.61 -29.32 -4.89
CA GLU A 373 -37.81 -28.94 -6.30
C GLU A 373 -36.47 -28.97 -7.06
N LYS A 374 -35.44 -28.34 -6.54
CA LYS A 374 -34.12 -28.30 -7.19
C LYS A 374 -33.39 -29.63 -7.21
N ALA A 375 -33.59 -30.48 -6.19
CA ALA A 375 -33.06 -31.83 -6.17
C ALA A 375 -33.70 -32.74 -7.23
N ALA A 376 -34.98 -32.51 -7.58
CA ALA A 376 -35.67 -33.25 -8.62
C ALA A 376 -35.17 -32.93 -10.05
N GLU A 377 -34.49 -31.78 -10.24
CA GLU A 377 -33.88 -31.39 -11.52
C GLU A 377 -32.53 -32.12 -11.78
N VAL A 378 -31.99 -32.86 -10.81
CA VAL A 378 -30.69 -33.54 -10.92
C VAL A 378 -30.84 -34.92 -11.52
N ASP A 379 -30.32 -35.13 -12.72
CA ASP A 379 -30.47 -36.42 -13.49
C ASP A 379 -29.86 -37.63 -12.77
N LYS A 380 -28.74 -37.46 -12.07
CA LYS A 380 -28.03 -38.54 -11.35
C LYS A 380 -27.69 -38.07 -9.94
N PRO A 381 -28.60 -38.19 -8.98
CA PRO A 381 -28.34 -37.79 -7.62
C PRO A 381 -27.27 -38.67 -6.97
N THR A 382 -26.39 -38.09 -6.19
CA THR A 382 -25.45 -38.81 -5.34
C THR A 382 -26.16 -39.42 -4.15
N ASP A 383 -25.57 -40.47 -3.53
CA ASP A 383 -26.14 -41.10 -2.31
C ASP A 383 -26.39 -40.05 -1.22
N LYS A 384 -25.46 -39.09 -1.06
CA LYS A 384 -25.59 -37.96 -0.12
C LYS A 384 -26.79 -37.08 -0.43
N LEU A 385 -27.02 -36.75 -1.71
CA LEU A 385 -28.17 -35.93 -2.11
C LEU A 385 -29.48 -36.69 -1.87
N THR A 386 -29.49 -37.98 -2.13
CA THR A 386 -30.65 -38.85 -1.86
C THR A 386 -31.00 -38.90 -0.36
N GLU A 387 -29.99 -39.05 0.50
CA GLU A 387 -30.17 -38.96 1.96
C GLU A 387 -30.72 -37.62 2.43
N MET A 388 -30.16 -36.50 1.90
CA MET A 388 -30.64 -35.16 2.18
C MET A 388 -32.10 -34.97 1.74
N LEU A 389 -32.46 -35.53 0.58
CA LEU A 389 -33.82 -35.44 0.02
C LEU A 389 -34.84 -36.18 0.92
N GLU A 390 -34.51 -37.35 1.41
CA GLU A 390 -35.40 -38.08 2.32
C GLU A 390 -35.57 -37.37 3.66
N LYS A 391 -34.50 -36.81 4.22
CA LYS A 391 -34.58 -35.97 5.44
C LYS A 391 -35.44 -34.73 5.24
N ALA A 392 -35.30 -34.03 4.10
CA ALA A 392 -36.10 -32.85 3.79
C ALA A 392 -37.60 -33.20 3.65
N LYS A 393 -37.94 -34.29 2.94
CA LYS A 393 -39.30 -34.76 2.82
C LYS A 393 -39.93 -35.15 4.16
N GLU A 394 -39.15 -35.78 5.04
CA GLU A 394 -39.60 -36.09 6.39
C GLU A 394 -39.89 -34.80 7.20
N MET A 395 -39.02 -33.83 7.13
CA MET A 395 -39.26 -32.53 7.80
C MET A 395 -40.51 -31.81 7.28
N LEU A 396 -40.74 -31.85 5.97
CA LEU A 396 -41.97 -31.28 5.39
C LEU A 396 -43.23 -32.01 5.88
N ARG A 397 -43.19 -33.36 5.99
CA ARG A 397 -44.29 -34.15 6.60
C ARG A 397 -44.54 -33.76 8.06
N ILE A 398 -43.49 -33.57 8.83
CA ILE A 398 -43.61 -33.09 10.23
C ILE A 398 -44.29 -31.75 10.30
N TYR A 399 -43.92 -30.80 9.44
CA TYR A 399 -44.54 -29.48 9.41
C TYR A 399 -46.03 -29.57 9.02
N ASP A 400 -46.38 -30.40 8.04
CA ASP A 400 -47.79 -30.63 7.64
C ASP A 400 -48.61 -31.24 8.77
N LEU A 401 -48.05 -32.16 9.51
CA LEU A 401 -48.72 -32.73 10.69
C LEU A 401 -48.93 -31.71 11.80
N ARG A 402 -47.90 -30.91 12.10
CA ARG A 402 -48.02 -29.85 13.11
C ARG A 402 -49.09 -28.80 12.74
N GLU A 403 -49.18 -28.43 11.48
CA GLU A 403 -50.19 -27.49 10.99
C GLU A 403 -51.61 -28.08 11.15
N LYS A 404 -51.79 -29.34 10.77
CA LYS A 404 -53.08 -30.07 10.96
C LYS A 404 -53.48 -30.17 12.44
N PHE A 405 -52.52 -30.33 13.34
CA PHE A 405 -52.79 -30.35 14.79
C PHE A 405 -53.12 -28.95 15.35
N ARG A 406 -52.46 -27.90 14.83
CA ARG A 406 -52.75 -26.49 15.21
C ARG A 406 -54.12 -26.04 14.69
N ALA A 407 -54.59 -26.55 13.52
CA ALA A 407 -55.84 -26.20 12.91
C ALA A 407 -57.05 -26.92 13.55
N LYS A 408 -56.88 -27.93 14.40
CA LYS A 408 -57.98 -28.58 15.12
C LYS A 408 -58.49 -27.65 16.24
N PRO A 409 -59.75 -27.26 16.24
CA PRO A 409 -60.34 -26.43 17.29
C PRO A 409 -60.14 -27.17 18.64
N LYS A 410 -59.62 -26.48 19.66
CA LYS A 410 -59.65 -26.98 21.04
C LYS A 410 -61.12 -27.20 21.42
N LYS A 411 -61.47 -28.50 21.60
CA LYS A 411 -62.77 -28.88 22.14
C LYS A 411 -62.84 -28.50 23.63
#